data_0bee250f54d4edea32751205ebd983d3
#
_entry.id   0bee250f54d4edea32751205ebd983d3
#
_cell.length_a   1.000
_cell.length_b   1.000
_cell.length_c   1.000
_cell.angle_alpha   90.00
_cell.angle_beta   90.00
_cell.angle_gamma   90.00
#
_symmetry.space_group_name_H-M   'P 1'
#
loop_
_entity.id
_entity.type
_entity.pdbx_description
1 polymer ?
#
loop_
_entity_poly.entity_id
_entity_poly.type
_entity_poly.pdbx_seq_one_letter_code
_entity_poly.pdbx_strand_id
1 'polypeptide(L)'
;MSNITNALSGQVAGIQTVNANGAPGASATVRIRGIGSMSSSNAPLYVVDGVPYDGDMSSINPQDIESLSVLKDAAANSIYGARGANGVILITTKSAKTEKAKVTFDAKWGSNSRMVPQYDVIGTAEYYETQYKTLYNSKIYTGSSKAEAYNYADKTLLDAKNGGLGYLVYTVPDGEKLIGNNFKLNPNAKLGYSDGKYYYTPDDWYDEVFSSNFRQEYNVNISGRSDKLNYYASVGYLNDSGIIQNSAYKRYTG
;
A
#
# COMPACT_ATOMS: atom_id res chain seq x y z
N MET A 1 13.88 7.02 1.51
CA MET A 1 12.71 7.00 2.41
C MET A 1 11.93 8.27 2.18
N SER A 2 10.61 8.19 2.04
CA SER A 2 9.77 9.36 1.71
C SER A 2 9.44 10.23 2.93
N ASN A 3 9.57 9.69 4.16
CA ASN A 3 9.19 10.36 5.38
C ASN A 3 10.23 10.13 6.50
N ILE A 4 10.43 11.17 7.34
CA ILE A 4 11.36 11.17 8.49
C ILE A 4 10.95 10.12 9.52
N THR A 5 9.66 10.00 9.81
CA THR A 5 9.16 9.05 10.81
C THR A 5 9.50 7.61 10.46
N ASN A 6 9.50 7.27 9.18
CA ASN A 6 9.93 5.96 8.70
C ASN A 6 11.45 5.75 8.82
N ALA A 7 12.23 6.84 8.73
CA ALA A 7 13.68 6.78 8.91
C ALA A 7 14.11 6.50 10.36
N LEU A 8 13.26 6.81 11.34
CA LEU A 8 13.52 6.53 12.77
C LEU A 8 13.39 5.05 13.12
N SER A 9 12.71 4.25 12.27
CA SER A 9 12.50 2.83 12.52
C SER A 9 13.83 2.07 12.53
N GLY A 10 14.13 1.43 13.66
CA GLY A 10 15.36 0.66 13.83
C GLY A 10 16.67 1.45 13.97
N GLN A 11 16.64 2.77 13.83
CA GLN A 11 17.83 3.63 13.92
C GLN A 11 18.18 4.01 15.37
N VAL A 12 17.17 4.15 16.22
CA VAL A 12 17.37 4.59 17.61
C VAL A 12 16.74 3.59 18.57
N ALA A 13 17.54 3.09 19.52
CA ALA A 13 17.06 2.16 20.55
C ALA A 13 15.95 2.80 21.41
N GLY A 14 14.86 2.06 21.66
CA GLY A 14 13.73 2.50 22.49
C GLY A 14 12.73 3.43 21.80
N ILE A 15 12.82 3.57 20.47
CA ILE A 15 11.74 4.13 19.65
C ILE A 15 10.94 2.97 19.04
N GLN A 16 9.64 3.05 19.17
CA GLN A 16 8.70 2.20 18.45
C GLN A 16 8.05 3.02 17.32
N THR A 17 8.15 2.51 16.12
CA THR A 17 7.47 3.07 14.95
C THR A 17 6.47 2.06 14.42
N VAL A 18 5.24 2.50 14.24
CA VAL A 18 4.16 1.68 13.69
C VAL A 18 3.62 2.36 12.45
N ASN A 19 3.75 1.70 11.31
CA ASN A 19 3.11 2.11 10.07
C ASN A 19 1.69 1.55 10.05
N ALA A 20 0.69 2.42 10.07
CA ALA A 20 -0.71 2.02 10.01
C ALA A 20 -1.09 1.44 8.64
N ASN A 21 -0.43 1.91 7.59
CA ASN A 21 -0.64 1.46 6.21
C ASN A 21 0.62 1.67 5.37
N GLY A 22 0.64 1.12 4.15
CA GLY A 22 1.73 1.28 3.19
C GLY A 22 1.50 2.37 2.14
N ALA A 23 0.57 3.31 2.38
CA ALA A 23 0.29 4.36 1.42
C ALA A 23 1.50 5.29 1.24
N PRO A 24 1.77 5.77 0.02
CA PRO A 24 2.81 6.75 -0.21
C PRO A 24 2.60 8.01 0.64
N GLY A 25 3.68 8.55 1.23
CA GLY A 25 3.61 9.73 2.08
C GLY A 25 3.05 9.51 3.50
N ALA A 26 2.55 8.32 3.82
CA ALA A 26 2.04 8.03 5.16
C ALA A 26 3.13 8.18 6.22
N SER A 27 2.78 8.87 7.31
CA SER A 27 3.65 9.04 8.47
C SER A 27 3.51 7.86 9.41
N ALA A 28 4.64 7.31 9.88
CA ALA A 28 4.61 6.33 10.95
C ALA A 28 4.22 6.97 12.28
N THR A 29 3.45 6.28 13.07
CA THR A 29 3.24 6.65 14.48
C THR A 29 4.52 6.34 15.26
N VAL A 30 5.13 7.36 15.84
CA VAL A 30 6.34 7.26 16.64
C VAL A 30 6.00 7.31 18.12
N ARG A 31 6.54 6.37 18.89
CA ARG A 31 6.42 6.31 20.37
C ARG A 31 7.78 6.06 20.96
N ILE A 32 8.13 6.79 22.05
CA ILE A 32 9.44 6.66 22.70
C ILE A 32 9.34 5.84 24.00
N ARG A 33 8.31 6.03 24.79
CA ARG A 33 8.11 5.37 26.09
C ARG A 33 6.87 4.47 26.16
N GLY A 34 6.33 4.10 25.01
CA GLY A 34 5.08 3.35 24.94
C GLY A 34 3.85 4.24 25.11
N ILE A 35 2.78 3.69 25.68
CA ILE A 35 1.52 4.40 25.92
C ILE A 35 1.52 4.93 27.36
N GLY A 36 1.69 6.22 27.52
CA GLY A 36 1.70 6.90 28.83
C GLY A 36 0.34 7.43 29.25
N SER A 37 -0.58 7.66 28.30
CA SER A 37 -1.91 8.17 28.57
C SER A 37 -2.95 7.46 27.70
N MET A 38 -4.11 7.20 28.27
CA MET A 38 -5.28 6.66 27.56
C MET A 38 -6.16 7.74 26.94
N SER A 39 -6.06 8.99 27.43
CA SER A 39 -6.93 10.10 27.04
C SER A 39 -6.17 11.26 26.36
N SER A 40 -4.84 11.22 26.32
CA SER A 40 -4.00 12.26 25.73
C SER A 40 -3.08 11.68 24.66
N SER A 41 -2.51 12.56 23.81
CA SER A 41 -1.55 12.16 22.80
C SER A 41 -0.32 11.52 23.42
N ASN A 42 0.14 10.41 22.85
CA ASN A 42 1.38 9.72 23.22
C ASN A 42 2.51 10.01 22.19
N ALA A 43 2.31 10.98 21.30
CA ALA A 43 3.32 11.38 20.34
C ALA A 43 4.48 12.14 21.03
N PRO A 44 5.72 11.95 20.60
CA PRO A 44 6.86 12.74 21.08
C PRO A 44 6.74 14.19 20.59
N LEU A 45 7.41 15.10 21.30
CA LEU A 45 7.59 16.47 20.83
C LEU A 45 8.69 16.50 19.75
N TYR A 46 8.40 17.10 18.62
CA TYR A 46 9.40 17.38 17.60
C TYR A 46 9.96 18.80 17.79
N VAL A 47 11.27 18.92 17.67
CA VAL A 47 11.97 20.20 17.77
C VAL A 47 12.91 20.31 16.58
N VAL A 48 12.71 21.31 15.74
CA VAL A 48 13.50 21.58 14.54
C VAL A 48 14.37 22.80 14.81
N ASP A 49 15.68 22.63 14.76
CA ASP A 49 16.68 23.68 15.01
C ASP A 49 16.42 24.48 16.30
N GLY A 50 16.01 23.76 17.35
CA GLY A 50 15.73 24.34 18.67
C GLY A 50 14.32 24.89 18.86
N VAL A 51 13.47 24.89 17.82
CA VAL A 51 12.10 25.40 17.88
C VAL A 51 11.10 24.23 17.87
N PRO A 52 10.14 24.17 18.82
CA PRO A 52 9.07 23.19 18.79
C PRO A 52 8.27 23.25 17.48
N TYR A 53 8.07 22.09 16.87
CA TYR A 53 7.38 21.95 15.59
C TYR A 53 6.12 21.10 15.76
N ASP A 54 4.97 21.72 15.52
CA ASP A 54 3.65 21.08 15.65
C ASP A 54 3.03 20.74 14.26
N GLY A 55 3.79 20.90 13.18
CA GLY A 55 3.35 20.57 11.81
C GLY A 55 3.50 19.10 11.45
N ASP A 56 3.06 18.75 10.26
CA ASP A 56 3.19 17.38 9.75
C ASP A 56 4.66 17.08 9.39
N MET A 57 5.20 16.01 9.96
CA MET A 57 6.56 15.54 9.69
C MET A 57 6.77 15.11 8.23
N SER A 58 5.71 14.82 7.49
CA SER A 58 5.79 14.50 6.06
C SER A 58 6.19 15.71 5.20
N SER A 59 5.96 16.94 5.69
CA SER A 59 6.31 18.16 4.99
C SER A 59 7.81 18.46 5.00
N ILE A 60 8.54 17.97 6.01
CA ILE A 60 9.98 18.17 6.10
C ILE A 60 10.71 17.19 5.16
N ASN A 61 11.60 17.73 4.33
CA ASN A 61 12.40 16.93 3.44
C ASN A 61 13.51 16.18 4.21
N PRO A 62 13.54 14.84 4.23
CA PRO A 62 14.61 14.10 4.88
C PRO A 62 16.01 14.41 4.34
N GLN A 63 16.11 14.91 3.11
CA GLN A 63 17.38 15.30 2.49
C GLN A 63 18.00 16.56 3.14
N ASP A 64 17.20 17.40 3.81
CA ASP A 64 17.66 18.62 4.46
C ASP A 64 18.07 18.40 5.92
N ILE A 65 17.92 17.17 6.42
CA ILE A 65 18.29 16.84 7.80
C ILE A 65 19.77 16.47 7.86
N GLU A 66 20.47 17.05 8.82
CA GLU A 66 21.84 16.70 9.17
C GLU A 66 21.90 15.60 10.22
N SER A 67 21.12 15.75 11.30
CA SER A 67 21.10 14.78 12.40
C SER A 67 19.74 14.70 13.08
N LEU A 68 19.50 13.53 13.67
CA LEU A 68 18.35 13.24 14.53
C LEU A 68 18.86 12.79 15.90
N SER A 69 18.39 13.41 16.96
CA SER A 69 18.71 13.01 18.34
C SER A 69 17.42 12.84 19.13
N VAL A 70 17.42 11.88 20.06
CA VAL A 70 16.23 11.58 20.86
C VAL A 70 16.53 11.72 22.32
N LEU A 71 15.82 12.61 22.98
CA LEU A 71 15.87 12.81 24.43
C LEU A 71 14.78 11.97 25.08
N LYS A 72 15.21 10.98 25.88
CA LYS A 72 14.30 10.01 26.52
C LYS A 72 14.17 10.21 28.03
N ASP A 73 15.02 11.04 28.63
CA ASP A 73 15.19 11.14 30.07
C ASP A 73 14.63 12.43 30.67
N ALA A 74 14.88 12.65 31.94
CA ALA A 74 14.53 13.85 32.67
C ALA A 74 15.07 15.13 32.00
N ALA A 75 16.13 15.03 31.18
CA ALA A 75 16.66 16.13 30.38
C ALA A 75 15.62 16.72 29.41
N ALA A 76 14.77 15.89 28.82
CA ALA A 76 13.68 16.36 27.96
C ALA A 76 12.68 17.23 28.73
N ASN A 77 12.31 16.78 29.95
CA ASN A 77 11.35 17.49 30.77
C ASN A 77 11.93 18.78 31.38
N SER A 78 13.23 18.82 31.66
CA SER A 78 13.90 20.01 32.19
C SER A 78 13.94 21.18 31.18
N ILE A 79 14.04 20.88 29.89
CA ILE A 79 14.13 21.87 28.82
C ILE A 79 12.76 22.23 28.26
N TYR A 80 11.89 21.22 28.03
CA TYR A 80 10.62 21.37 27.31
C TYR A 80 9.39 21.23 28.20
N GLY A 81 9.57 21.06 29.52
CA GLY A 81 8.50 20.94 30.49
C GLY A 81 7.56 19.75 30.21
N ALA A 82 6.28 19.92 30.49
CA ALA A 82 5.26 18.88 30.29
C ALA A 82 5.15 18.40 28.83
N ARG A 83 5.49 19.23 27.84
CA ARG A 83 5.50 18.85 26.43
C ARG A 83 6.53 17.76 26.11
N GLY A 84 7.62 17.67 26.91
CA GLY A 84 8.65 16.65 26.76
C GLY A 84 8.33 15.30 27.41
N ALA A 85 7.19 15.15 28.09
CA ALA A 85 6.86 13.95 28.88
C ALA A 85 6.88 12.65 28.06
N ASN A 86 6.48 12.68 26.81
CA ASN A 86 6.51 11.53 25.89
C ASN A 86 7.85 11.36 25.16
N GLY A 87 8.88 12.15 25.56
CA GLY A 87 10.17 12.24 24.89
C GLY A 87 10.22 13.35 23.83
N VAL A 88 11.43 13.72 23.42
CA VAL A 88 11.67 14.78 22.44
C VAL A 88 12.56 14.27 21.33
N ILE A 89 12.20 14.55 20.08
CA ILE A 89 13.00 14.28 18.89
C ILE A 89 13.56 15.60 18.39
N LEU A 90 14.88 15.75 18.51
CA LEU A 90 15.60 16.90 18.00
C LEU A 90 16.01 16.64 16.56
N ILE A 91 15.64 17.54 15.68
CA ILE A 91 15.97 17.54 14.26
C ILE A 91 16.88 18.73 14.01
N THR A 92 18.09 18.46 13.54
CA THR A 92 19.01 19.51 13.11
C THR A 92 19.07 19.52 11.58
N THR A 93 18.83 20.67 10.99
CA THR A 93 18.90 20.83 9.54
C THR A 93 20.33 21.08 9.06
N LYS A 94 20.59 20.83 7.80
CA LYS A 94 21.89 21.05 7.18
C LYS A 94 22.25 22.52 7.15
N SER A 95 23.51 22.80 7.42
CA SER A 95 24.11 24.14 7.30
C SER A 95 25.38 24.07 6.45
N ALA A 96 25.88 25.23 6.01
CA ALA A 96 27.12 25.26 5.26
C ALA A 96 28.32 24.90 6.11
N LYS A 97 29.16 23.98 5.62
CA LYS A 97 30.41 23.55 6.27
C LYS A 97 31.66 24.14 5.62
N THR A 98 31.54 24.70 4.44
CA THR A 98 32.67 25.22 3.64
C THR A 98 32.45 26.67 3.26
N GLU A 99 33.54 27.40 3.13
CA GLU A 99 33.53 28.82 2.72
C GLU A 99 33.09 29.00 1.26
N LYS A 100 33.46 28.04 0.40
CA LYS A 100 33.06 28.08 -1.00
C LYS A 100 31.61 27.63 -1.18
N ALA A 101 30.88 28.31 -2.02
CA ALA A 101 29.54 27.90 -2.41
C ALA A 101 29.59 26.50 -3.04
N LYS A 102 28.77 25.59 -2.50
CA LYS A 102 28.62 24.22 -3.00
C LYS A 102 27.20 24.00 -3.45
N VAL A 103 27.04 23.61 -4.70
CA VAL A 103 25.76 23.16 -5.24
C VAL A 103 25.78 21.64 -5.31
N THR A 104 24.73 21.01 -4.81
CA THR A 104 24.55 19.55 -4.87
C THR A 104 23.21 19.24 -5.53
N PHE A 105 23.23 18.29 -6.46
CA PHE A 105 22.04 17.75 -7.09
C PHE A 105 21.96 16.25 -6.81
N ASP A 106 20.85 15.83 -6.22
CA ASP A 106 20.54 14.43 -5.94
C ASP A 106 19.30 14.02 -6.72
N ALA A 107 19.41 12.93 -7.47
CA ALA A 107 18.30 12.33 -8.17
C ALA A 107 18.19 10.85 -7.82
N LYS A 108 16.98 10.38 -7.50
CA LYS A 108 16.70 8.99 -7.14
C LYS A 108 15.47 8.50 -7.89
N TRP A 109 15.60 7.32 -8.45
CA TRP A 109 14.51 6.62 -9.13
C TRP A 109 14.33 5.25 -8.50
N GLY A 110 13.10 4.78 -8.50
CA GLY A 110 12.74 3.46 -8.02
C GLY A 110 11.40 3.01 -8.57
N SER A 111 11.06 1.76 -8.32
CA SER A 111 9.75 1.21 -8.64
C SER A 111 9.13 0.63 -7.38
N ASN A 112 7.86 0.96 -7.18
CA ASN A 112 7.03 0.34 -6.16
C ASN A 112 6.28 -0.81 -6.82
N SER A 113 6.52 -2.02 -6.37
CA SER A 113 5.82 -3.22 -6.81
C SER A 113 5.37 -4.03 -5.61
N ARG A 114 4.39 -4.88 -5.82
CA ARG A 114 3.92 -5.76 -4.76
C ARG A 114 4.97 -6.83 -4.44
N MET A 115 5.28 -6.96 -3.17
CA MET A 115 6.28 -7.91 -2.68
C MET A 115 5.68 -9.29 -2.41
N VAL A 116 4.44 -9.33 -1.92
CA VAL A 116 3.75 -10.59 -1.64
C VAL A 116 2.99 -11.03 -2.89
N PRO A 117 3.32 -12.17 -3.50
CA PRO A 117 2.59 -12.68 -4.64
C PRO A 117 1.15 -13.05 -4.27
N GLN A 118 0.29 -13.10 -5.26
CA GLN A 118 -1.05 -13.68 -5.09
C GLN A 118 -0.90 -15.20 -4.92
N TYR A 119 -1.75 -15.78 -4.08
CA TYR A 119 -1.87 -17.22 -4.06
C TYR A 119 -2.42 -17.72 -5.40
N ASP A 120 -2.03 -18.93 -5.78
CA ASP A 120 -2.60 -19.58 -6.95
C ASP A 120 -4.11 -19.69 -6.79
N VAL A 121 -4.83 -19.21 -7.79
CA VAL A 121 -6.29 -19.29 -7.87
C VAL A 121 -6.68 -20.21 -9.02
N ILE A 122 -7.82 -20.87 -8.88
CA ILE A 122 -8.36 -21.69 -9.97
C ILE A 122 -8.78 -20.79 -11.13
N GLY A 123 -8.55 -21.27 -12.36
CA GLY A 123 -8.99 -20.56 -13.56
C GLY A 123 -10.52 -20.57 -13.72
N THR A 124 -11.02 -19.71 -14.59
CA THR A 124 -12.47 -19.59 -14.86
C THR A 124 -13.10 -20.91 -15.26
N ALA A 125 -12.44 -21.70 -16.10
CA ALA A 125 -12.93 -23.03 -16.51
C ALA A 125 -13.07 -23.98 -15.30
N GLU A 126 -12.03 -24.08 -14.49
CA GLU A 126 -12.03 -24.93 -13.29
C GLU A 126 -13.05 -24.48 -12.26
N TYR A 127 -13.34 -23.18 -12.19
CA TYR A 127 -14.38 -22.65 -11.31
C TYR A 127 -15.77 -23.15 -11.72
N TYR A 128 -16.10 -23.11 -13.02
CA TYR A 128 -17.34 -23.68 -13.55
C TYR A 128 -17.42 -25.19 -13.36
N GLU A 129 -16.35 -25.91 -13.65
CA GLU A 129 -16.26 -27.36 -13.45
C GLU A 129 -16.48 -27.77 -11.99
N THR A 130 -15.83 -27.03 -11.06
CA THR A 130 -15.93 -27.28 -9.62
C THR A 130 -17.34 -27.01 -9.11
N GLN A 131 -17.96 -25.92 -9.54
CA GLN A 131 -19.32 -25.57 -9.15
C GLN A 131 -20.33 -26.61 -9.68
N TYR A 132 -20.19 -27.01 -10.93
CA TYR A 132 -21.03 -28.06 -11.52
C TYR A 132 -20.91 -29.37 -10.73
N LYS A 133 -19.69 -29.79 -10.42
CA LYS A 133 -19.42 -30.98 -9.63
C LYS A 133 -20.00 -30.88 -8.21
N THR A 134 -19.96 -29.72 -7.62
CA THR A 134 -20.54 -29.43 -6.29
C THR A 134 -22.06 -29.62 -6.32
N LEU A 135 -22.74 -29.04 -7.32
CA LEU A 135 -24.18 -29.20 -7.52
C LEU A 135 -24.57 -30.66 -7.75
N TYR A 136 -23.85 -31.37 -8.60
CA TYR A 136 -24.04 -32.81 -8.84
C TYR A 136 -23.88 -33.62 -7.55
N ASN A 137 -22.78 -33.43 -6.83
CA ASN A 137 -22.49 -34.18 -5.60
C ASN A 137 -23.52 -33.89 -4.50
N SER A 138 -24.06 -32.67 -4.42
CA SER A 138 -25.10 -32.32 -3.45
C SER A 138 -26.33 -33.22 -3.59
N LYS A 139 -26.72 -33.57 -4.83
CA LYS A 139 -27.84 -34.47 -5.11
C LYS A 139 -27.50 -35.92 -4.87
N ILE A 140 -26.31 -36.35 -5.26
CA ILE A 140 -25.84 -37.71 -4.94
C ILE A 140 -25.83 -37.94 -3.43
N TYR A 141 -25.37 -36.97 -2.66
CA TYR A 141 -25.29 -37.08 -1.21
C TYR A 141 -26.68 -37.19 -0.54
N THR A 142 -27.71 -36.63 -1.19
CA THR A 142 -29.11 -36.74 -0.75
C THR A 142 -29.83 -37.97 -1.28
N GLY A 143 -29.12 -38.92 -1.93
CA GLY A 143 -29.66 -40.19 -2.40
C GLY A 143 -30.32 -40.14 -3.78
N SER A 144 -30.18 -39.05 -4.54
CA SER A 144 -30.68 -38.95 -5.91
C SER A 144 -29.90 -39.86 -6.87
N SER A 145 -30.55 -40.30 -7.92
CA SER A 145 -29.89 -41.05 -9.00
C SER A 145 -28.89 -40.14 -9.75
N LYS A 146 -27.92 -40.76 -10.44
CA LYS A 146 -26.95 -40.03 -11.27
C LYS A 146 -27.61 -39.15 -12.33
N ALA A 147 -28.70 -39.66 -12.96
CA ALA A 147 -29.42 -38.92 -13.99
C ALA A 147 -30.08 -37.63 -13.42
N GLU A 148 -30.72 -37.77 -12.26
CA GLU A 148 -31.33 -36.63 -11.56
C GLU A 148 -30.27 -35.62 -11.13
N ALA A 149 -29.11 -36.08 -10.63
CA ALA A 149 -28.00 -35.22 -10.21
C ALA A 149 -27.42 -34.43 -11.39
N TYR A 150 -27.22 -35.03 -12.56
CA TYR A 150 -26.80 -34.29 -13.76
C TYR A 150 -27.86 -33.29 -14.22
N ASN A 151 -29.14 -33.67 -14.26
CA ASN A 151 -30.20 -32.76 -14.64
C ASN A 151 -30.33 -31.57 -13.69
N TYR A 152 -30.11 -31.78 -12.40
CA TYR A 152 -30.07 -30.72 -11.41
C TYR A 152 -28.89 -29.79 -11.64
N ALA A 153 -27.68 -30.32 -11.83
CA ALA A 153 -26.49 -29.51 -12.08
C ALA A 153 -26.63 -28.70 -13.37
N ASP A 154 -27.13 -29.30 -14.46
CA ASP A 154 -27.37 -28.62 -15.73
C ASP A 154 -28.32 -27.41 -15.57
N LYS A 155 -29.41 -27.57 -14.82
CA LYS A 155 -30.41 -26.50 -14.61
C LYS A 155 -29.97 -25.45 -13.63
N THR A 156 -29.14 -25.83 -12.66
CA THR A 156 -28.84 -24.97 -11.49
C THR A 156 -27.51 -24.22 -11.65
N LEU A 157 -26.62 -24.66 -12.55
CA LEU A 157 -25.28 -24.08 -12.68
C LEU A 157 -25.29 -22.55 -12.76
N LEU A 158 -26.25 -21.96 -13.46
CA LEU A 158 -26.38 -20.52 -13.64
C LEU A 158 -27.46 -19.89 -12.74
N ASP A 159 -28.12 -20.68 -11.89
CA ASP A 159 -29.16 -20.17 -10.99
C ASP A 159 -28.59 -19.81 -9.63
N ALA A 160 -28.27 -18.51 -9.43
CA ALA A 160 -27.73 -17.99 -8.18
C ALA A 160 -28.62 -18.26 -6.95
N LYS A 161 -29.95 -18.36 -7.13
CA LYS A 161 -30.89 -18.59 -6.02
C LYS A 161 -30.79 -20.00 -5.43
N ASN A 162 -30.38 -20.95 -6.27
CA ASN A 162 -30.28 -22.36 -5.89
C ASN A 162 -28.79 -22.83 -5.78
N GLY A 163 -27.86 -21.91 -5.59
CA GLY A 163 -26.44 -22.20 -5.37
C GLY A 163 -25.61 -22.30 -6.64
N GLY A 164 -26.13 -21.87 -7.80
CA GLY A 164 -25.36 -21.71 -9.03
C GLY A 164 -24.61 -20.38 -9.09
N LEU A 165 -23.88 -20.16 -10.18
CA LEU A 165 -22.99 -19.03 -10.40
C LEU A 165 -23.74 -17.70 -10.64
N GLY A 166 -24.92 -17.75 -11.25
CA GLY A 166 -25.74 -16.56 -11.54
C GLY A 166 -25.32 -15.77 -12.78
N TYR A 167 -24.24 -16.16 -13.44
CA TYR A 167 -23.74 -15.50 -14.64
C TYR A 167 -23.03 -16.49 -15.55
N LEU A 168 -22.96 -16.15 -16.82
CA LEU A 168 -22.28 -16.95 -17.85
C LEU A 168 -21.21 -16.08 -18.51
N VAL A 169 -20.02 -16.65 -18.68
CA VAL A 169 -18.88 -16.00 -19.36
C VAL A 169 -18.35 -16.83 -20.53
N TYR A 170 -19.06 -17.89 -20.90
CA TYR A 170 -18.72 -18.74 -22.02
C TYR A 170 -19.86 -18.83 -23.02
N THR A 171 -19.52 -18.85 -24.29
CA THR A 171 -20.44 -19.19 -25.36
C THR A 171 -20.14 -20.61 -25.84
N VAL A 172 -21.17 -21.45 -25.97
CA VAL A 172 -21.08 -22.81 -26.56
C VAL A 172 -21.94 -22.88 -27.82
N PRO A 173 -21.64 -23.76 -28.77
CA PRO A 173 -22.50 -23.99 -29.92
C PRO A 173 -23.91 -24.40 -29.52
N ASP A 174 -24.89 -24.07 -30.36
CA ASP A 174 -26.30 -24.36 -30.11
C ASP A 174 -26.54 -25.86 -29.87
N GLY A 175 -27.25 -26.16 -28.79
CA GLY A 175 -27.59 -27.53 -28.40
C GLY A 175 -26.49 -28.28 -27.61
N GLU A 176 -25.31 -27.69 -27.43
CA GLU A 176 -24.25 -28.28 -26.64
C GLU A 176 -24.33 -27.82 -25.16
N LYS A 177 -23.91 -28.72 -24.27
CA LYS A 177 -23.82 -28.40 -22.84
C LYS A 177 -22.52 -27.65 -22.54
N LEU A 178 -22.58 -26.71 -21.60
CA LEU A 178 -21.40 -26.00 -21.13
C LEU A 178 -20.42 -26.93 -20.39
N ILE A 179 -20.92 -27.77 -19.50
CA ILE A 179 -20.14 -28.79 -18.79
C ILE A 179 -20.62 -30.19 -19.18
N GLY A 180 -19.68 -31.00 -19.59
CA GLY A 180 -19.97 -32.39 -19.95
C GLY A 180 -20.17 -33.32 -18.74
N ASN A 181 -20.66 -34.55 -19.01
CA ASN A 181 -20.80 -35.55 -17.96
C ASN A 181 -19.47 -36.07 -17.40
N ASN A 182 -18.35 -35.66 -17.98
CA ASN A 182 -17.00 -35.85 -17.47
C ASN A 182 -16.57 -34.75 -16.50
N PHE A 183 -17.48 -33.84 -16.15
CA PHE A 183 -17.23 -32.67 -15.31
C PHE A 183 -16.20 -31.69 -15.88
N LYS A 184 -16.02 -31.67 -17.19
CA LYS A 184 -15.10 -30.78 -17.90
C LYS A 184 -15.87 -29.80 -18.75
N LEU A 185 -15.29 -28.57 -18.85
CA LEU A 185 -15.80 -27.57 -19.77
C LEU A 185 -15.80 -28.11 -21.19
N ASN A 186 -16.85 -27.76 -21.93
CA ASN A 186 -16.97 -28.12 -23.33
C ASN A 186 -15.75 -27.63 -24.12
N PRO A 187 -15.05 -28.47 -24.87
CA PRO A 187 -13.88 -28.09 -25.64
C PRO A 187 -14.17 -27.04 -26.73
N ASN A 188 -15.44 -26.91 -27.15
CA ASN A 188 -15.90 -25.91 -28.10
C ASN A 188 -16.34 -24.61 -27.41
N ALA A 189 -16.30 -24.52 -26.07
CA ALA A 189 -16.65 -23.32 -25.34
C ALA A 189 -15.65 -22.22 -25.62
N LYS A 190 -16.14 -21.03 -25.94
CA LYS A 190 -15.33 -19.83 -26.15
C LYS A 190 -15.58 -18.85 -25.02
N LEU A 191 -14.51 -18.26 -24.50
CA LEU A 191 -14.61 -17.23 -23.48
C LEU A 191 -15.28 -15.98 -24.07
N GLY A 192 -16.22 -15.42 -23.32
CA GLY A 192 -17.07 -14.29 -23.71
C GLY A 192 -18.50 -14.75 -23.96
N TYR A 193 -19.44 -14.02 -23.36
CA TYR A 193 -20.88 -14.25 -23.51
C TYR A 193 -21.61 -12.91 -23.65
N SER A 194 -22.60 -12.83 -24.55
CA SER A 194 -23.47 -11.68 -24.66
C SER A 194 -24.93 -12.07 -24.43
N ASP A 195 -25.62 -11.31 -23.58
CA ASP A 195 -27.06 -11.42 -23.36
C ASP A 195 -27.86 -10.48 -24.30
N GLY A 196 -27.17 -9.85 -25.26
CA GLY A 196 -27.74 -8.84 -26.18
C GLY A 196 -27.69 -7.41 -25.63
N LYS A 197 -27.45 -7.22 -24.34
CA LYS A 197 -27.31 -5.92 -23.70
C LYS A 197 -25.90 -5.69 -23.15
N TYR A 198 -25.33 -6.71 -22.56
CA TYR A 198 -23.99 -6.69 -21.96
C TYR A 198 -23.13 -7.79 -22.55
N TYR A 199 -21.82 -7.59 -22.49
CA TYR A 199 -20.82 -8.60 -22.83
C TYR A 199 -20.05 -8.97 -21.56
N TYR A 200 -20.04 -10.25 -21.23
CA TYR A 200 -19.47 -10.78 -20.00
C TYR A 200 -18.16 -11.49 -20.30
N THR A 201 -17.09 -11.02 -19.69
CA THR A 201 -15.78 -11.68 -19.63
C THR A 201 -15.33 -11.74 -18.18
N PRO A 202 -14.50 -12.71 -17.80
CA PRO A 202 -13.88 -12.67 -16.48
C PRO A 202 -12.87 -11.52 -16.42
N ASP A 203 -12.90 -10.77 -15.32
CA ASP A 203 -11.95 -9.71 -15.00
C ASP A 203 -10.99 -10.20 -13.93
N ASP A 204 -9.71 -9.86 -14.06
CA ASP A 204 -8.74 -10.03 -12.99
C ASP A 204 -8.71 -8.76 -12.14
N TRP A 205 -9.53 -8.71 -11.09
CA TRP A 205 -9.59 -7.59 -10.15
C TRP A 205 -8.26 -7.28 -9.48
N TYR A 206 -7.37 -8.25 -9.50
CA TYR A 206 -6.05 -8.10 -8.93
C TYR A 206 -5.15 -7.25 -9.81
N ASP A 207 -5.12 -7.54 -11.08
CA ASP A 207 -4.39 -6.75 -12.07
C ASP A 207 -5.03 -5.37 -12.25
N GLU A 208 -6.35 -5.26 -12.07
CA GLU A 208 -7.05 -3.97 -12.12
C GLU A 208 -6.73 -3.06 -10.92
N VAL A 209 -6.52 -3.64 -9.75
CA VAL A 209 -6.28 -2.86 -8.52
C VAL A 209 -4.81 -2.57 -8.29
N PHE A 210 -3.93 -3.52 -8.61
CA PHE A 210 -2.50 -3.42 -8.33
C PHE A 210 -1.68 -3.18 -9.60
N SER A 211 -0.77 -2.24 -9.50
CA SER A 211 0.17 -1.94 -10.57
C SER A 211 1.56 -1.65 -10.02
N SER A 212 2.58 -1.92 -10.82
CA SER A 212 3.93 -1.46 -10.52
C SER A 212 4.07 -0.02 -10.98
N ASN A 213 4.45 0.86 -10.06
CA ASN A 213 4.50 2.29 -10.32
C ASN A 213 5.89 2.88 -10.09
N PHE A 214 6.16 3.98 -10.76
CA PHE A 214 7.44 4.66 -10.72
C PHE A 214 7.48 5.67 -9.58
N ARG A 215 8.63 5.69 -8.87
CA ARG A 215 8.98 6.68 -7.87
C ARG A 215 10.15 7.51 -8.34
N GLN A 216 10.06 8.82 -8.21
CA GLN A 216 11.12 9.75 -8.56
C GLN A 216 11.27 10.84 -7.51
N GLU A 217 12.52 11.18 -7.20
CA GLU A 217 12.88 12.18 -6.22
C GLU A 217 14.06 12.99 -6.75
N TYR A 218 13.90 14.31 -6.73
CA TYR A 218 14.94 15.25 -7.13
C TYR A 218 15.15 16.26 -6.02
N ASN A 219 16.39 16.57 -5.70
CA ASN A 219 16.74 17.56 -4.72
C ASN A 219 17.94 18.38 -5.17
N VAL A 220 17.83 19.69 -5.09
CA VAL A 220 18.92 20.63 -5.37
C VAL A 220 19.16 21.43 -4.12
N ASN A 221 20.39 21.53 -3.67
CA ASN A 221 20.74 22.41 -2.58
C ASN A 221 21.98 23.23 -2.89
N ILE A 222 22.01 24.44 -2.31
CA ILE A 222 23.15 25.33 -2.34
C ILE A 222 23.50 25.72 -0.91
N SER A 223 24.77 25.64 -0.57
CA SER A 223 25.26 26.05 0.74
C SER A 223 26.58 26.76 0.62
N GLY A 224 26.84 27.71 1.48
CA GLY A 224 28.10 28.41 1.56
C GLY A 224 28.22 29.23 2.84
N ARG A 225 29.45 29.52 3.25
CA ARG A 225 29.73 30.25 4.48
C ARG A 225 30.77 31.34 4.19
N SER A 226 30.60 32.48 4.81
CA SER A 226 31.63 33.51 4.92
C SER A 226 31.74 33.92 6.38
N ASP A 227 32.69 34.77 6.71
CA ASP A 227 32.86 35.30 8.08
C ASP A 227 31.59 35.93 8.66
N LYS A 228 30.71 36.44 7.79
CA LYS A 228 29.51 37.19 8.19
C LYS A 228 28.20 36.50 7.83
N LEU A 229 28.23 35.46 6.98
CA LEU A 229 27.03 34.86 6.46
C LEU A 229 27.21 33.35 6.32
N ASN A 230 26.25 32.59 6.86
CA ASN A 230 26.10 31.18 6.63
C ASN A 230 24.73 30.96 5.98
N TYR A 231 24.68 30.33 4.81
CA TYR A 231 23.44 30.11 4.09
C TYR A 231 23.33 28.66 3.60
N TYR A 232 22.13 28.18 3.67
CA TYR A 232 21.67 26.90 3.07
C TYR A 232 20.30 27.14 2.45
N ALA A 233 20.13 26.71 1.22
CA ALA A 233 18.83 26.71 0.54
C ALA A 233 18.69 25.42 -0.24
N SER A 234 17.49 24.84 -0.24
CA SER A 234 17.16 23.62 -0.97
C SER A 234 15.85 23.75 -1.71
N VAL A 235 15.72 23.00 -2.79
CA VAL A 235 14.44 22.76 -3.49
C VAL A 235 14.34 21.27 -3.78
N GLY A 236 13.23 20.68 -3.35
CA GLY A 236 12.98 19.26 -3.50
C GLY A 236 11.66 18.95 -4.19
N TYR A 237 11.66 17.89 -4.99
CA TYR A 237 10.47 17.31 -5.60
C TYR A 237 10.47 15.80 -5.38
N LEU A 238 9.35 15.29 -4.89
CA LEU A 238 9.08 13.86 -4.75
C LEU A 238 7.75 13.54 -5.42
N ASN A 239 7.75 12.51 -6.27
CA ASN A 239 6.55 11.85 -6.75
C ASN A 239 6.69 10.36 -6.44
N ASP A 240 5.85 9.87 -5.55
CA ASP A 240 5.82 8.49 -5.05
C ASP A 240 4.44 7.90 -5.33
N SER A 241 4.33 7.08 -6.37
CA SER A 241 3.10 6.42 -6.75
C SER A 241 3.03 5.05 -6.09
N GLY A 242 1.93 4.77 -5.40
CA GLY A 242 1.71 3.51 -4.70
C GLY A 242 1.36 2.37 -5.65
N ILE A 243 1.28 1.16 -5.08
CA ILE A 243 0.94 -0.06 -5.82
C ILE A 243 -0.56 -0.17 -6.14
N ILE A 244 -1.41 0.58 -5.44
CA ILE A 244 -2.85 0.65 -5.69
C ILE A 244 -3.11 1.80 -6.66
N GLN A 245 -3.94 1.58 -7.66
CA GLN A 245 -4.33 2.62 -8.61
C GLN A 245 -4.81 3.89 -7.90
N ASN A 246 -4.46 5.04 -8.45
CA ASN A 246 -4.79 6.38 -7.93
C ASN A 246 -4.22 6.69 -6.53
N SER A 247 -3.33 5.88 -5.99
CA SER A 247 -2.59 6.20 -4.78
C SER A 247 -1.25 6.85 -5.13
N ALA A 248 -1.14 8.15 -4.98
CA ALA A 248 0.10 8.88 -5.24
C ALA A 248 0.32 9.98 -4.20
N TYR A 249 1.58 10.20 -3.86
CA TYR A 249 2.01 11.27 -2.99
C TYR A 249 3.01 12.15 -3.72
N LYS A 250 2.73 13.45 -3.77
CA LYS A 250 3.64 14.44 -4.33
C LYS A 250 4.02 15.44 -3.25
N ARG A 251 5.30 15.75 -3.16
CA ARG A 251 5.82 16.75 -2.24
C ARG A 251 6.73 17.71 -2.98
N TYR A 252 6.52 18.99 -2.74
CA TYR A 252 7.38 20.08 -3.14
C TYR A 252 7.90 20.73 -1.85
N THR A 253 9.20 20.92 -1.74
CA THR A 253 9.84 21.53 -0.57
C THR A 253 10.81 22.62 -1.02
N GLY A 254 10.97 23.65 -0.20
CA GLY A 254 11.90 24.76 -0.44
C GLY A 254 12.14 25.56 0.82
#